data_20b59d604332241ae604c3cf3ee10092
#
_entry.id   20b59d604332241ae604c3cf3ee10092
#
_cell.length_a   1.000
_cell.length_b   1.000
_cell.length_c   1.000
_cell.angle_alpha   90.00
_cell.angle_beta   90.00
_cell.angle_gamma   90.00
#
_symmetry.space_group_name_H-M   'P 1'
#
loop_
_entity.id
_entity.type
_entity.pdbx_description
1 polymer ?
#
loop_
_entity_poly.entity_id
_entity_poly.type
_entity_poly.pdbx_seq_one_letter_code
_entity_poly.pdbx_strand_id
1 'polypeptide(L)'
;MDDATSQVLSAFLVAEEGTASSFRGLAEVFGAHGLPMSLYTDRGSHYFYTPEAGGKVDKLRLTQVGRALAHLGIEHIAAYSPQARGRSERLFQTLQDRLTKELALHGIATPEAANAFLHSHYIAAHNARFAVKAEQPGSAFVAIPGVDLNEILCVREDRQVGQDNCVSFNRLKLQIPASPLRA
;
A
#
# COMPACT_ATOMS: atom_id res chain seq x y z
N MET A 1 6.71 6.36 -2.03
CA MET A 1 7.66 7.50 -2.16
C MET A 1 7.34 8.51 -1.09
N ASP A 2 8.37 9.03 -0.43
CA ASP A 2 8.24 10.16 0.48
C ASP A 2 8.21 11.48 -0.31
N ASP A 3 7.20 12.32 -0.04
CA ASP A 3 6.99 13.57 -0.80
C ASP A 3 8.01 14.65 -0.45
N ALA A 4 8.51 14.65 0.79
CA ALA A 4 9.47 15.66 1.26
C ALA A 4 10.89 15.43 0.69
N THR A 5 11.29 14.19 0.52
CA THR A 5 12.65 13.81 0.11
C THR A 5 12.73 13.19 -1.27
N SER A 6 11.61 12.85 -1.89
CA SER A 6 11.52 12.05 -3.12
C SER A 6 12.13 10.65 -2.99
N GLN A 7 12.40 10.16 -1.78
CA GLN A 7 12.90 8.82 -1.56
C GLN A 7 11.84 7.76 -1.93
N VAL A 8 12.28 6.73 -2.62
CA VAL A 8 11.50 5.50 -2.82
C VAL A 8 11.63 4.68 -1.55
N LEU A 9 10.52 4.51 -0.80
CA LEU A 9 10.50 3.77 0.46
C LEU A 9 10.20 2.28 0.25
N SER A 10 9.41 1.94 -0.77
CA SER A 10 9.13 0.58 -1.21
C SER A 10 8.83 0.57 -2.71
N ALA A 11 9.32 -0.42 -3.42
CA ALA A 11 9.01 -0.71 -4.82
C ALA A 11 9.22 -2.18 -5.12
N PHE A 12 8.27 -2.79 -5.83
CA PHE A 12 8.33 -4.17 -6.28
C PHE A 12 7.43 -4.39 -7.49
N LEU A 13 7.72 -5.44 -8.24
CA LEU A 13 6.93 -5.88 -9.37
C LEU A 13 5.90 -6.90 -8.90
N VAL A 14 4.70 -6.81 -9.42
CA VAL A 14 3.59 -7.75 -9.19
C VAL A 14 2.92 -8.08 -10.52
N ALA A 15 2.26 -9.23 -10.58
CA ALA A 15 1.49 -9.60 -11.76
C ALA A 15 0.26 -8.71 -11.92
N GLU A 16 -0.33 -8.26 -10.80
CA GLU A 16 -1.55 -7.46 -10.80
C GLU A 16 -1.53 -6.45 -9.65
N GLU A 17 -1.88 -5.21 -9.97
CA GLU A 17 -2.08 -4.16 -8.97
C GLU A 17 -3.44 -4.34 -8.30
N GLY A 18 -3.50 -4.12 -6.97
CA GLY A 18 -4.74 -4.21 -6.23
C GLY A 18 -4.56 -4.10 -4.72
N THR A 19 -5.57 -4.53 -3.98
CA THR A 19 -5.58 -4.45 -2.51
C THR A 19 -4.39 -5.19 -1.88
N ALA A 20 -4.07 -6.39 -2.36
CA ALA A 20 -3.00 -7.21 -1.78
C ALA A 20 -1.62 -6.58 -1.99
N SER A 21 -1.32 -6.10 -3.19
CA SER A 21 -0.06 -5.40 -3.49
C SER A 21 0.03 -4.08 -2.72
N SER A 22 -1.08 -3.35 -2.58
CA SER A 22 -1.13 -2.12 -1.76
C SER A 22 -0.84 -2.41 -0.29
N PHE A 23 -1.45 -3.44 0.28
CA PHE A 23 -1.17 -3.84 1.67
C PHE A 23 0.28 -4.25 1.88
N ARG A 24 0.87 -5.00 0.93
CA ARG A 24 2.28 -5.35 0.98
C ARG A 24 3.17 -4.10 1.03
N GLY A 25 2.98 -3.15 0.11
CA GLY A 25 3.77 -1.92 0.08
C GLY A 25 3.60 -1.07 1.34
N LEU A 26 2.38 -0.97 1.86
CA LEU A 26 2.11 -0.27 3.12
C LEU A 26 2.76 -0.97 4.31
N ALA A 27 2.71 -2.31 4.38
CA ALA A 27 3.36 -3.06 5.46
C ALA A 27 4.88 -2.89 5.45
N GLU A 28 5.52 -2.91 4.28
CA GLU A 28 6.95 -2.65 4.13
C GLU A 28 7.32 -1.24 4.64
N VAL A 29 6.56 -0.22 4.23
CA VAL A 29 6.82 1.17 4.64
C VAL A 29 6.53 1.38 6.12
N PHE A 30 5.37 0.93 6.62
CA PHE A 30 4.98 1.17 8.01
C PHE A 30 5.86 0.40 9.00
N GLY A 31 6.28 -0.82 8.63
CA GLY A 31 7.21 -1.60 9.45
C GLY A 31 8.60 -0.98 9.55
N ALA A 32 9.08 -0.33 8.49
CA ALA A 32 10.41 0.28 8.45
C ALA A 32 10.45 1.72 8.98
N HIS A 33 9.40 2.50 8.77
CA HIS A 33 9.41 3.96 9.01
C HIS A 33 8.35 4.42 10.02
N GLY A 34 7.32 3.61 10.30
CA GLY A 34 6.14 4.03 11.06
C GLY A 34 5.02 4.56 10.16
N LEU A 35 3.99 5.14 10.76
CA LEU A 35 2.82 5.66 10.06
C LEU A 35 3.03 7.10 9.58
N PRO A 36 2.75 7.42 8.30
CA PRO A 36 2.69 8.79 7.83
C PRO A 36 1.39 9.47 8.29
N MET A 37 1.37 10.78 8.34
CA MET A 37 0.15 11.54 8.63
C MET A 37 -0.89 11.42 7.50
N SER A 38 -0.43 11.40 6.26
CA SER A 38 -1.29 11.30 5.08
C SER A 38 -0.67 10.45 3.98
N LEU A 39 -1.51 9.88 3.14
CA LEU A 39 -1.13 9.12 1.96
C LEU A 39 -1.89 9.63 0.73
N TYR A 40 -1.13 10.05 -0.28
CA TYR A 40 -1.67 10.39 -1.60
C TYR A 40 -1.65 9.16 -2.50
N THR A 41 -2.81 8.83 -3.09
CA THR A 41 -2.89 7.80 -4.13
C THR A 41 -3.67 8.31 -5.33
N ASP A 42 -3.60 7.58 -6.42
CA ASP A 42 -4.55 7.77 -7.51
C ASP A 42 -5.96 7.32 -7.07
N ARG A 43 -6.91 7.38 -8.01
CA ARG A 43 -8.31 7.01 -7.76
C ARG A 43 -8.62 5.59 -8.21
N GLY A 44 -7.64 4.69 -8.19
CA GLY A 44 -7.83 3.28 -8.49
C GLY A 44 -8.93 2.67 -7.61
N SER A 45 -9.69 1.71 -8.15
CA SER A 45 -10.84 1.11 -7.48
C SER A 45 -10.52 0.40 -6.17
N HIS A 46 -9.28 -0.02 -5.97
CA HIS A 46 -8.80 -0.60 -4.72
C HIS A 46 -8.48 0.46 -3.65
N TYR A 47 -8.25 1.73 -4.08
CA TYR A 47 -8.03 2.86 -3.17
C TYR A 47 -9.33 3.58 -2.83
N PHE A 48 -10.16 3.88 -3.83
CA PHE A 48 -11.38 4.63 -3.63
C PHE A 48 -12.57 4.02 -4.37
N TYR A 49 -13.74 4.10 -3.74
CA TYR A 49 -15.00 3.87 -4.44
C TYR A 49 -15.40 5.14 -5.19
N THR A 50 -15.62 5.01 -6.49
CA THR A 50 -16.10 6.11 -7.35
C THR A 50 -17.41 5.66 -8.00
N PRO A 51 -18.57 6.23 -7.62
CA PRO A 51 -19.88 5.81 -8.14
C PRO A 51 -20.00 5.92 -9.65
N GLU A 52 -19.41 6.97 -10.22
CA GLU A 52 -19.44 7.27 -11.65
C GLU A 52 -18.04 7.41 -12.21
N ALA A 53 -17.79 6.85 -13.38
CA ALA A 53 -16.49 6.94 -14.06
C ALA A 53 -16.07 8.43 -14.23
N GLY A 54 -14.89 8.76 -13.75
CA GLY A 54 -14.36 10.15 -13.77
C GLY A 54 -14.92 11.08 -12.68
N GLY A 55 -15.91 10.64 -11.91
CA GLY A 55 -16.55 11.40 -10.84
C GLY A 55 -15.68 11.61 -9.59
N LYS A 56 -16.31 12.18 -8.57
CA LYS A 56 -15.68 12.33 -7.25
C LYS A 56 -15.72 11.00 -6.50
N VAL A 57 -14.69 10.76 -5.70
CA VAL A 57 -14.64 9.60 -4.81
C VAL A 57 -15.69 9.73 -3.69
N ASP A 58 -16.32 8.62 -3.34
CA ASP A 58 -17.19 8.54 -2.17
C ASP A 58 -16.33 8.25 -0.93
N LYS A 59 -16.22 9.25 -0.06
CA LYS A 59 -15.45 9.15 1.19
C LYS A 59 -16.14 8.37 2.30
N LEU A 60 -17.44 8.11 2.17
CA LEU A 60 -18.23 7.36 3.16
C LEU A 60 -18.14 5.85 2.90
N ARG A 61 -18.02 5.45 1.63
CA ARG A 61 -17.88 4.05 1.23
C ARG A 61 -16.40 3.70 1.08
N LEU A 62 -15.82 3.19 2.15
CA LEU A 62 -14.40 2.84 2.17
C LEU A 62 -14.14 1.52 1.44
N THR A 63 -13.05 1.49 0.67
CA THR A 63 -12.43 0.25 0.17
C THR A 63 -11.69 -0.45 1.30
N GLN A 64 -11.15 -1.65 1.05
CA GLN A 64 -10.32 -2.36 2.04
C GLN A 64 -9.08 -1.54 2.43
N VAL A 65 -8.42 -0.89 1.46
CA VAL A 65 -7.27 -0.01 1.73
C VAL A 65 -7.73 1.23 2.50
N GLY A 66 -8.81 1.90 2.07
CA GLY A 66 -9.35 3.05 2.76
C GLY A 66 -9.75 2.75 4.21
N ARG A 67 -10.35 1.56 4.48
CA ARG A 67 -10.66 1.08 5.82
C ARG A 67 -9.40 0.93 6.69
N ALA A 68 -8.36 0.30 6.15
CA ALA A 68 -7.11 0.08 6.89
C ALA A 68 -6.42 1.40 7.23
N LEU A 69 -6.35 2.33 6.28
CA LEU A 69 -5.78 3.66 6.51
C LEU A 69 -6.57 4.47 7.54
N ALA A 70 -7.91 4.44 7.45
CA ALA A 70 -8.77 5.09 8.43
C ALA A 70 -8.59 4.51 9.85
N HIS A 71 -8.46 3.17 9.96
CA HIS A 71 -8.19 2.49 11.23
C HIS A 71 -6.86 2.92 11.86
N LEU A 72 -5.85 3.18 11.03
CA LEU A 72 -4.52 3.66 11.46
C LEU A 72 -4.46 5.19 11.66
N GLY A 73 -5.55 5.91 11.43
CA GLY A 73 -5.59 7.36 11.55
C GLY A 73 -4.84 8.12 10.45
N ILE A 74 -4.56 7.46 9.32
CA ILE A 74 -3.87 8.06 8.18
C ILE A 74 -4.88 8.75 7.26
N GLU A 75 -4.67 10.03 6.97
CA GLU A 75 -5.49 10.75 6.01
C GLU A 75 -5.24 10.22 4.59
N HIS A 76 -6.29 9.67 3.96
CA HIS A 76 -6.20 9.15 2.60
C HIS A 76 -6.70 10.19 1.59
N ILE A 77 -5.79 10.68 0.75
CA ILE A 77 -6.03 11.81 -0.16
C ILE A 77 -6.03 11.32 -1.61
N ALA A 78 -7.17 11.51 -2.28
CA ALA A 78 -7.32 11.21 -3.70
C ALA A 78 -6.67 12.31 -4.55
N ALA A 79 -5.77 11.94 -5.44
CA ALA A 79 -5.14 12.88 -6.36
C ALA A 79 -6.06 13.17 -7.55
N TYR A 80 -6.58 14.41 -7.61
CA TYR A 80 -7.45 14.87 -8.70
C TYR A 80 -6.72 15.66 -9.79
N SER A 81 -5.54 16.17 -9.51
CA SER A 81 -4.82 17.01 -10.45
C SER A 81 -3.49 16.38 -10.89
N PRO A 82 -3.03 16.69 -12.11
CA PRO A 82 -1.69 16.32 -12.57
C PRO A 82 -0.58 16.82 -11.63
N GLN A 83 -0.77 17.98 -11.00
CA GLN A 83 0.20 18.54 -10.07
C GLN A 83 0.35 17.67 -8.81
N ALA A 84 -0.76 17.12 -8.28
CA ALA A 84 -0.76 16.19 -7.14
C ALA A 84 -0.06 14.86 -7.47
N ARG A 85 0.01 14.47 -8.75
CA ARG A 85 0.66 13.25 -9.24
C ARG A 85 2.03 13.48 -9.87
N GLY A 86 2.39 14.73 -10.17
CA GLY A 86 3.58 15.06 -10.97
C GLY A 86 4.90 14.51 -10.41
N ARG A 87 5.03 14.34 -9.11
CA ARG A 87 6.22 13.72 -8.48
C ARG A 87 6.22 12.20 -8.69
N SER A 88 5.09 11.52 -8.46
CA SER A 88 4.98 10.08 -8.68
C SER A 88 5.10 9.72 -10.16
N GLU A 89 4.51 10.51 -11.06
CA GLU A 89 4.64 10.31 -12.51
C GLU A 89 6.09 10.42 -12.97
N ARG A 90 6.82 11.44 -12.51
CA ARG A 90 8.27 11.58 -12.82
C ARG A 90 9.09 10.43 -12.26
N LEU A 91 8.75 9.95 -11.06
CA LEU A 91 9.39 8.76 -10.50
C LEU A 91 9.13 7.55 -11.39
N PHE A 92 7.89 7.28 -11.75
CA PHE A 92 7.54 6.14 -12.62
C PHE A 92 8.23 6.24 -13.99
N GLN A 93 8.28 7.41 -14.61
CA GLN A 93 9.04 7.61 -15.85
C GLN A 93 10.52 7.27 -15.67
N THR A 94 11.13 7.74 -14.58
CA THR A 94 12.53 7.44 -14.27
C THR A 94 12.75 5.95 -14.03
N LEU A 95 11.85 5.29 -13.30
CA LEU A 95 11.91 3.85 -13.08
C LEU A 95 11.75 3.06 -14.39
N GLN A 96 10.78 3.41 -15.21
CA GLN A 96 10.53 2.76 -16.50
C GLN A 96 11.74 2.89 -17.45
N ASP A 97 12.37 4.07 -17.51
CA ASP A 97 13.54 4.28 -18.35
C ASP A 97 14.79 3.55 -17.82
N ARG A 98 15.01 3.52 -16.51
CA ARG A 98 16.27 3.07 -15.92
C ARG A 98 16.24 1.63 -15.43
N LEU A 99 15.17 1.25 -14.71
CA LEU A 99 15.09 -0.09 -14.11
C LEU A 99 15.17 -1.19 -15.17
N THR A 100 14.48 -1.03 -16.28
CA THR A 100 14.49 -2.01 -17.38
C THR A 100 15.90 -2.20 -17.95
N LYS A 101 16.69 -1.13 -18.08
CA LYS A 101 18.07 -1.17 -18.54
C LYS A 101 19.01 -1.80 -17.52
N GLU A 102 18.84 -1.47 -16.25
CA GLU A 102 19.62 -2.07 -15.15
C GLU A 102 19.34 -3.57 -15.02
N LEU A 103 18.09 -4.00 -15.08
CA LEU A 103 17.74 -5.41 -15.09
C LEU A 103 18.36 -6.16 -16.25
N ALA A 104 18.36 -5.56 -17.46
CA ALA A 104 18.99 -6.15 -18.64
C ALA A 104 20.52 -6.26 -18.49
N LEU A 105 21.18 -5.23 -17.94
CA LEU A 105 22.63 -5.24 -17.68
C LEU A 105 23.05 -6.34 -16.70
N HIS A 106 22.18 -6.63 -15.73
CA HIS A 106 22.42 -7.69 -14.73
C HIS A 106 21.88 -9.07 -15.16
N GLY A 107 21.35 -9.20 -16.38
CA GLY A 107 20.79 -10.46 -16.90
C GLY A 107 19.55 -10.95 -16.13
N ILE A 108 18.82 -10.03 -15.50
CA ILE A 108 17.63 -10.34 -14.69
C ILE A 108 16.39 -10.35 -15.58
N ALA A 109 15.71 -11.51 -15.64
CA ALA A 109 14.58 -11.74 -16.54
C ALA A 109 13.30 -12.22 -15.81
N THR A 110 13.35 -12.48 -14.49
CA THR A 110 12.15 -12.92 -13.74
C THR A 110 11.72 -11.87 -12.74
N PRO A 111 10.41 -11.76 -12.43
CA PRO A 111 9.89 -10.82 -11.42
C PRO A 111 10.49 -11.04 -10.03
N GLU A 112 10.74 -12.29 -9.64
CA GLU A 112 11.32 -12.64 -8.34
C GLU A 112 12.76 -12.12 -8.22
N ALA A 113 13.59 -12.37 -9.24
CA ALA A 113 14.95 -11.86 -9.29
C ALA A 113 14.98 -10.32 -9.38
N ALA A 114 14.05 -9.72 -10.11
CA ALA A 114 13.90 -8.26 -10.18
C ALA A 114 13.51 -7.66 -8.83
N ASN A 115 12.62 -8.30 -8.09
CA ASN A 115 12.23 -7.86 -6.74
C ASN A 115 13.39 -7.98 -5.75
N ALA A 116 14.18 -9.06 -5.82
CA ALA A 116 15.37 -9.20 -5.01
C ALA A 116 16.41 -8.09 -5.32
N PHE A 117 16.63 -7.79 -6.61
CA PHE A 117 17.51 -6.72 -7.05
C PHE A 117 17.02 -5.33 -6.63
N LEU A 118 15.71 -5.05 -6.78
CA LEU A 118 15.07 -3.81 -6.33
C LEU A 118 15.36 -3.57 -4.84
N HIS A 119 15.08 -4.57 -4.02
CA HIS A 119 15.21 -4.47 -2.56
C HIS A 119 16.69 -4.37 -2.10
N SER A 120 17.59 -5.19 -2.67
CA SER A 120 18.97 -5.28 -2.20
C SER A 120 19.90 -4.19 -2.77
N HIS A 121 19.58 -3.62 -3.91
CA HIS A 121 20.50 -2.74 -4.64
C HIS A 121 19.83 -1.49 -5.22
N TYR A 122 18.80 -1.67 -6.07
CA TYR A 122 18.33 -0.59 -6.93
C TYR A 122 17.73 0.58 -6.14
N ILE A 123 16.89 0.33 -5.13
CA ILE A 123 16.25 1.39 -4.33
C ILE A 123 17.31 2.26 -3.65
N ALA A 124 18.33 1.65 -3.04
CA ALA A 124 19.40 2.40 -2.38
C ALA A 124 20.17 3.27 -3.37
N ALA A 125 20.57 2.70 -4.52
CA ALA A 125 21.29 3.41 -5.57
C ALA A 125 20.44 4.55 -6.18
N HIS A 126 19.15 4.32 -6.40
CA HIS A 126 18.19 5.32 -6.86
C HIS A 126 18.09 6.47 -5.87
N ASN A 127 17.85 6.19 -4.60
CA ASN A 127 17.72 7.18 -3.55
C ASN A 127 19.01 8.00 -3.38
N ALA A 128 20.17 7.37 -3.39
CA ALA A 128 21.46 8.07 -3.33
C ALA A 128 21.65 9.10 -4.45
N ARG A 129 21.04 8.86 -5.62
CA ARG A 129 21.16 9.73 -6.79
C ARG A 129 20.09 10.81 -6.89
N PHE A 130 18.85 10.50 -6.49
CA PHE A 130 17.68 11.33 -6.79
C PHE A 130 16.96 11.89 -5.57
N ALA A 131 17.23 11.36 -4.38
CA ALA A 131 16.64 11.92 -3.17
C ALA A 131 17.22 13.32 -2.89
N VAL A 132 16.38 14.16 -2.34
CA VAL A 132 16.71 15.51 -1.92
C VAL A 132 16.61 15.64 -0.40
N LYS A 133 17.30 16.63 0.16
CA LYS A 133 17.15 16.95 1.57
C LYS A 133 15.78 17.55 1.84
N ALA A 134 15.12 17.09 2.90
CA ALA A 134 13.86 17.70 3.35
C ALA A 134 14.08 19.18 3.74
N GLU A 135 13.13 20.04 3.42
CA GLU A 135 13.16 21.46 3.80
C GLU A 135 13.06 21.66 5.31
N GLN A 136 12.27 20.83 5.97
CA GLN A 136 12.08 20.86 7.42
C GLN A 136 12.86 19.70 8.08
N PRO A 137 13.50 19.94 9.24
CA PRO A 137 14.16 18.88 9.99
C PRO A 137 13.13 17.94 10.65
N GLY A 138 13.56 16.68 10.88
CA GLY A 138 12.74 15.68 11.54
C GLY A 138 12.00 14.77 10.56
N SER A 139 11.17 13.91 11.12
CA SER A 139 10.32 12.97 10.38
C SER A 139 8.87 13.12 10.83
N ALA A 140 7.94 13.12 9.87
CA ALA A 140 6.51 13.10 10.15
C ALA A 140 5.97 11.67 10.36
N PHE A 141 6.81 10.65 10.25
CA PHE A 141 6.42 9.28 10.56
C PHE A 141 6.33 9.05 12.06
N VAL A 142 5.26 8.41 12.50
CA VAL A 142 5.00 8.10 13.91
C VAL A 142 5.22 6.60 14.15
N ALA A 143 6.03 6.27 15.15
CA ALA A 143 6.24 4.87 15.52
C ALA A 143 4.94 4.21 16.04
N ILE A 144 4.78 2.92 15.77
CA ILE A 144 3.59 2.12 16.11
C ILE A 144 3.91 0.93 17.03
N PRO A 145 4.40 1.16 18.24
CA PRO A 145 4.74 0.07 19.14
C PRO A 145 3.48 -0.76 19.47
N GLY A 146 3.61 -2.08 19.40
CA GLY A 146 2.54 -3.00 19.81
C GLY A 146 1.36 -3.17 18.85
N VAL A 147 1.42 -2.60 17.64
CA VAL A 147 0.39 -2.78 16.61
C VAL A 147 0.77 -3.92 15.68
N ASP A 148 -0.06 -4.94 15.57
CA ASP A 148 0.09 -5.96 14.53
C ASP A 148 -0.54 -5.47 13.22
N LEU A 149 0.33 -5.06 12.29
CA LEU A 149 -0.08 -4.59 10.97
C LEU A 149 -0.81 -5.67 10.16
N ASN A 150 -0.56 -6.97 10.40
CA ASN A 150 -1.22 -8.05 9.66
C ASN A 150 -2.72 -8.12 9.99
N GLU A 151 -3.10 -7.75 11.21
CA GLU A 151 -4.52 -7.67 11.58
C GLU A 151 -5.25 -6.49 10.94
N ILE A 152 -4.53 -5.46 10.52
CA ILE A 152 -5.10 -4.24 9.95
C ILE A 152 -5.02 -4.24 8.43
N LEU A 153 -3.85 -4.55 7.87
CA LEU A 153 -3.57 -4.62 6.43
C LEU A 153 -3.99 -5.98 5.86
N CYS A 154 -5.24 -6.35 6.08
CA CYS A 154 -5.87 -7.58 5.60
C CYS A 154 -7.25 -7.28 5.00
N VAL A 155 -7.74 -8.17 4.16
CA VAL A 155 -9.12 -8.10 3.68
C VAL A 155 -10.06 -8.55 4.80
N ARG A 156 -11.05 -7.71 5.14
CA ARG A 156 -12.10 -8.03 6.11
C ARG A 156 -13.42 -8.14 5.40
N GLU A 157 -14.15 -9.18 5.71
CA GLU A 157 -15.48 -9.42 5.19
C GLU A 157 -16.44 -9.77 6.33
N ASP A 158 -17.56 -9.05 6.41
CA ASP A 158 -18.62 -9.37 7.34
C ASP A 158 -19.37 -10.60 6.86
N ARG A 159 -19.62 -11.55 7.75
CA ARG A 159 -20.41 -12.75 7.49
C ARG A 159 -21.44 -12.94 8.58
N GLN A 160 -22.62 -13.38 8.19
CA GLN A 160 -23.66 -13.74 9.13
C GLN A 160 -23.44 -15.16 9.64
N VAL A 161 -23.48 -15.31 10.95
CA VAL A 161 -23.40 -16.63 11.62
C VAL A 161 -24.72 -17.35 11.40
N GLY A 162 -24.66 -18.58 10.89
CA GLY A 162 -25.83 -19.45 10.75
C GLY A 162 -26.35 -19.99 12.10
N GLN A 163 -27.56 -20.56 12.09
CA GLN A 163 -28.15 -21.19 13.28
C GLN A 163 -27.32 -22.37 13.82
N ASP A 164 -26.46 -22.95 12.98
CA ASP A 164 -25.55 -24.04 13.31
C ASP A 164 -24.20 -23.55 13.86
N ASN A 165 -24.12 -22.29 14.25
CA ASN A 165 -22.89 -21.66 14.75
C ASN A 165 -21.72 -21.66 13.75
N CYS A 166 -22.02 -21.71 12.45
CA CYS A 166 -21.03 -21.69 11.40
C CYS A 166 -21.09 -20.42 10.54
N VAL A 167 -19.96 -20.05 9.96
CA VAL A 167 -19.88 -19.05 8.89
C VAL A 167 -19.39 -19.71 7.60
N SER A 168 -19.96 -19.30 6.47
CA SER A 168 -19.50 -19.73 5.16
C SER A 168 -18.52 -18.71 4.60
N PHE A 169 -17.33 -19.15 4.21
CA PHE A 169 -16.29 -18.33 3.59
C PHE A 169 -15.54 -19.15 2.54
N ASN A 170 -15.45 -18.64 1.32
CA ASN A 170 -14.74 -19.27 0.20
C ASN A 170 -15.10 -20.76 0.00
N ARG A 171 -16.40 -21.09 0.05
CA ARG A 171 -16.94 -22.47 -0.01
C ARG A 171 -16.56 -23.37 1.18
N LEU A 172 -15.90 -22.82 2.17
CA LEU A 172 -15.63 -23.51 3.43
C LEU A 172 -16.72 -23.17 4.45
N LYS A 173 -17.08 -24.14 5.26
CA LYS A 173 -17.94 -23.95 6.43
C LYS A 173 -17.08 -23.96 7.67
N LEU A 174 -16.95 -22.82 8.33
CA LEU A 174 -16.08 -22.63 9.47
C LEU A 174 -16.94 -22.62 10.75
N GLN A 175 -16.67 -23.56 11.64
CA GLN A 175 -17.31 -23.62 12.96
C GLN A 175 -16.75 -22.53 13.87
N ILE A 176 -17.62 -21.73 14.46
CA ILE A 176 -17.22 -20.80 15.51
C ILE A 176 -17.11 -21.58 16.82
N PRO A 177 -15.97 -21.54 17.52
CA PRO A 177 -15.82 -22.22 18.81
C PRO A 177 -16.83 -21.70 19.83
N ALA A 178 -17.31 -22.57 20.69
CA ALA A 178 -18.13 -22.17 21.85
C ALA A 178 -17.33 -21.21 22.75
N SER A 179 -17.98 -20.19 23.25
CA SER A 179 -17.39 -19.24 24.19
C SER A 179 -18.35 -18.98 25.34
N PRO A 180 -17.88 -18.49 26.51
CA PRO A 180 -18.76 -18.16 27.65
C PRO A 180 -19.86 -17.14 27.30
N LEU A 181 -19.71 -16.39 26.21
CA LEU A 181 -20.67 -15.40 25.72
C LEU A 181 -21.62 -15.96 24.66
N ARG A 182 -21.44 -17.21 24.24
CA ARG A 182 -22.27 -17.91 23.24
C ARG A 182 -22.41 -19.37 23.66
N ALA A 183 -23.60 -19.71 24.10
CA ALA A 183 -23.98 -21.11 24.34
C ALA A 183 -24.43 -21.75 23.02
#